data_5d487c82583a5b4eea285d8b1149cf44
#
_entry.id   5d487c82583a5b4eea285d8b1149cf44
#
_cell.length_a   1.000
_cell.length_b   1.000
_cell.length_c   1.000
_cell.angle_alpha   90.00
_cell.angle_beta   90.00
_cell.angle_gamma   90.00
#
_symmetry.space_group_name_H-M   'P 1'
#
loop_
_entity.id
_entity.type
_entity.pdbx_description
1 polymer ?
#
loop_
_entity_poly.entity_id
_entity_poly.type
_entity_poly.pdbx_seq_one_letter_code
_entity_poly.pdbx_strand_id
1 'polypeptide(L)'
;MAAEILLPGNGETIDLQQQVARLQALLEASRQVHSTIREEEVLEQVLRIVVRELEMAGAAFPAAGLAYGDAPSADGTGTADALAYPLEDRTGQLMAELVVASPCGRALTIYETDFIEGLALQAAVALENARNHKRNVEFARVQQDMDAARAIQRSLLPHKLPAIAGYSLAFRSDTCYEVGGDYLDIVAQPNGSLLMAVADVAGKGMASAIMSTSFRSAFRAMAADGPPLDELAARMNQHHWAEGEEARRRYVTAIFLRLHAEAGEIEVVNAGHNPGFLAQPGAEPRLFEAAGTPLGLLPGMRYASERCDFLPGTRLLFYTDGLTEVFKGDEEFGPERLLDAFLRCQAAKADGILDALWAAIEAFSEGGPQGDDMTALALCRETGVMEMPA
;
A
#
# COMPACT_ATOMS: atom_id res chain seq x y z
N MET A 1 -69.01 9.88 -35.61
CA MET A 1 -67.86 10.66 -36.09
C MET A 1 -66.66 9.71 -36.08
N ALA A 2 -66.29 9.24 -37.26
CA ALA A 2 -65.11 8.36 -37.43
C ALA A 2 -63.90 9.31 -37.51
N ALA A 3 -62.89 9.08 -36.64
CA ALA A 3 -61.62 9.78 -36.73
C ALA A 3 -60.84 9.22 -37.92
N GLU A 4 -60.67 10.02 -38.95
CA GLU A 4 -59.79 9.76 -40.07
C GLU A 4 -58.35 9.68 -39.52
N ILE A 5 -57.78 8.50 -39.54
CA ILE A 5 -56.33 8.30 -39.30
C ILE A 5 -55.68 8.77 -40.60
N LEU A 6 -55.11 9.98 -40.60
CA LEU A 6 -54.23 10.47 -41.65
C LEU A 6 -53.01 9.55 -41.71
N LEU A 7 -52.93 8.74 -42.74
CA LEU A 7 -51.70 8.00 -43.06
C LEU A 7 -50.62 9.00 -43.49
N PRO A 8 -49.37 8.90 -42.96
CA PRO A 8 -48.30 9.81 -43.37
C PRO A 8 -48.08 9.73 -44.88
N GLY A 9 -47.87 10.87 -45.54
CA GLY A 9 -47.63 10.98 -46.96
C GLY A 9 -46.38 10.23 -47.36
N ASN A 10 -46.31 9.70 -48.62
CA ASN A 10 -45.18 8.90 -49.13
C ASN A 10 -43.80 9.55 -48.87
N GLY A 11 -43.68 10.85 -48.80
CA GLY A 11 -42.45 11.57 -48.50
C GLY A 11 -41.99 11.41 -47.04
N GLU A 12 -42.90 11.46 -46.06
CA GLU A 12 -42.59 11.31 -44.62
C GLU A 12 -42.17 9.86 -44.29
N THR A 13 -42.76 8.90 -45.00
CA THR A 13 -42.43 7.46 -44.84
C THR A 13 -41.01 7.14 -45.35
N ILE A 14 -40.61 7.74 -46.46
CA ILE A 14 -39.24 7.61 -47.02
C ILE A 14 -38.21 8.23 -46.12
N ASP A 15 -38.51 9.41 -45.58
CA ASP A 15 -37.58 10.13 -44.65
C ASP A 15 -37.38 9.33 -43.34
N LEU A 16 -38.47 8.79 -42.78
CA LEU A 16 -38.42 7.93 -41.59
C LEU A 16 -37.63 6.64 -41.85
N GLN A 17 -37.76 5.99 -43.01
CA GLN A 17 -36.99 4.81 -43.37
C GLN A 17 -35.50 5.12 -43.52
N GLN A 18 -35.14 6.29 -44.07
CA GLN A 18 -33.75 6.71 -44.17
C GLN A 18 -33.16 7.00 -42.80
N GLN A 19 -33.88 7.64 -41.88
CA GLN A 19 -33.45 7.86 -40.51
C GLN A 19 -33.20 6.54 -39.74
N VAL A 20 -34.12 5.59 -39.88
CA VAL A 20 -33.95 4.25 -39.26
C VAL A 20 -32.71 3.56 -39.79
N ALA A 21 -32.45 3.55 -41.09
CA ALA A 21 -31.26 2.95 -41.69
C ALA A 21 -29.97 3.60 -41.17
N ARG A 22 -29.97 4.94 -41.02
CA ARG A 22 -28.84 5.67 -40.48
C ARG A 22 -28.53 5.30 -39.02
N LEU A 23 -29.56 5.23 -38.17
CA LEU A 23 -29.42 4.82 -36.78
C LEU A 23 -28.93 3.37 -36.66
N GLN A 24 -29.40 2.47 -37.54
CA GLN A 24 -28.95 1.09 -37.58
C GLN A 24 -27.46 0.99 -37.94
N ALA A 25 -26.99 1.78 -38.93
CA ALA A 25 -25.57 1.81 -39.32
C ALA A 25 -24.67 2.32 -38.18
N LEU A 26 -25.09 3.40 -37.50
CA LEU A 26 -24.35 3.93 -36.35
C LEU A 26 -24.32 2.94 -35.17
N LEU A 27 -25.42 2.22 -34.95
CA LEU A 27 -25.53 1.22 -33.90
C LEU A 27 -24.61 0.02 -34.16
N GLU A 28 -24.52 -0.41 -35.42
CA GLU A 28 -23.60 -1.50 -35.85
C GLU A 28 -22.16 -1.04 -35.73
N ALA A 29 -21.83 0.17 -36.18
CA ALA A 29 -20.52 0.81 -36.00
C ALA A 29 -20.13 0.90 -34.53
N SER A 30 -21.06 1.34 -33.66
CA SER A 30 -20.85 1.39 -32.21
C SER A 30 -20.54 0.00 -31.64
N ARG A 31 -21.27 -1.05 -32.03
CA ARG A 31 -21.00 -2.42 -31.59
C ARG A 31 -19.61 -2.89 -32.01
N GLN A 32 -19.16 -2.58 -33.21
CA GLN A 32 -17.84 -2.95 -33.70
C GLN A 32 -16.76 -2.24 -32.88
N VAL A 33 -16.87 -0.95 -32.65
CA VAL A 33 -15.92 -0.16 -31.84
C VAL A 33 -15.84 -0.66 -30.40
N HIS A 34 -16.97 -1.06 -29.82
CA HIS A 34 -17.01 -1.62 -28.45
C HIS A 34 -16.72 -3.12 -28.37
N SER A 35 -16.38 -3.80 -29.47
CA SER A 35 -16.05 -5.24 -29.48
C SER A 35 -14.69 -5.58 -28.90
N THR A 36 -13.83 -4.59 -28.70
CA THR A 36 -12.48 -4.73 -28.17
C THR A 36 -12.23 -3.82 -26.98
N ILE A 37 -11.29 -4.22 -26.12
CA ILE A 37 -10.80 -3.44 -24.96
C ILE A 37 -9.37 -2.94 -25.16
N ARG A 38 -8.82 -3.04 -26.37
CA ARG A 38 -7.47 -2.58 -26.73
C ARG A 38 -7.55 -1.26 -27.47
N GLU A 39 -6.88 -0.22 -26.96
CA GLU A 39 -6.91 1.12 -27.56
C GLU A 39 -6.61 1.12 -29.04
N GLU A 40 -5.53 0.44 -29.47
CA GLU A 40 -5.09 0.38 -30.85
C GLU A 40 -6.14 -0.24 -31.78
N GLU A 41 -6.78 -1.33 -31.33
CA GLU A 41 -7.86 -2.00 -32.06
C GLU A 41 -9.12 -1.12 -32.17
N VAL A 42 -9.45 -0.35 -31.11
CA VAL A 42 -10.56 0.64 -31.16
C VAL A 42 -10.29 1.66 -32.24
N LEU A 43 -9.10 2.26 -32.26
CA LEU A 43 -8.71 3.27 -33.26
C LEU A 43 -8.72 2.70 -34.67
N GLU A 44 -8.15 1.50 -34.88
CA GLU A 44 -8.20 0.82 -36.18
C GLU A 44 -9.61 0.54 -36.68
N GLN A 45 -10.50 0.11 -35.78
CA GLN A 45 -11.92 -0.13 -36.11
C GLN A 45 -12.59 1.17 -36.60
N VAL A 46 -12.39 2.27 -35.89
CA VAL A 46 -12.92 3.59 -36.28
C VAL A 46 -12.44 3.97 -37.68
N LEU A 47 -11.13 3.85 -37.96
CA LEU A 47 -10.58 4.14 -39.28
C LEU A 47 -11.22 3.28 -40.39
N ARG A 48 -11.36 1.99 -40.13
CA ARG A 48 -11.98 1.04 -41.09
C ARG A 48 -13.45 1.38 -41.34
N ILE A 49 -14.21 1.71 -40.32
CA ILE A 49 -15.63 2.08 -40.42
C ILE A 49 -15.77 3.36 -41.25
N VAL A 50 -15.03 4.42 -40.92
CA VAL A 50 -15.08 5.70 -41.62
C VAL A 50 -14.77 5.54 -43.12
N VAL A 51 -13.71 4.81 -43.46
CA VAL A 51 -13.30 4.65 -44.85
C VAL A 51 -14.23 3.71 -45.63
N ARG A 52 -14.73 2.62 -45.01
CA ARG A 52 -15.52 1.63 -45.73
C ARG A 52 -17.00 1.98 -45.79
N GLU A 53 -17.61 2.40 -44.69
CA GLU A 53 -19.05 2.64 -44.62
C GLU A 53 -19.46 3.99 -45.23
N LEU A 54 -18.55 4.99 -45.16
CA LEU A 54 -18.78 6.32 -45.73
C LEU A 54 -18.03 6.56 -47.06
N GLU A 55 -17.30 5.55 -47.56
CA GLU A 55 -16.51 5.63 -48.80
C GLU A 55 -15.55 6.83 -48.81
N MET A 56 -14.94 7.15 -47.62
CA MET A 56 -13.96 8.21 -47.50
C MET A 56 -12.65 7.85 -48.18
N ALA A 57 -11.90 8.84 -48.69
CA ALA A 57 -10.60 8.62 -49.34
C ALA A 57 -9.59 8.04 -48.34
N GLY A 58 -9.60 8.55 -47.09
CA GLY A 58 -8.77 8.04 -46.01
C GLY A 58 -9.12 8.63 -44.66
N ALA A 59 -8.61 8.04 -43.61
CA ALA A 59 -8.72 8.53 -42.24
C ALA A 59 -7.45 8.20 -41.43
N ALA A 60 -7.13 9.02 -40.46
CA ALA A 60 -5.94 8.85 -39.61
C ALA A 60 -6.18 9.29 -38.17
N PHE A 61 -5.40 8.69 -37.25
CA PHE A 61 -5.11 9.22 -35.92
C PHE A 61 -3.61 9.59 -35.87
N PRO A 62 -3.24 10.84 -36.21
CA PRO A 62 -1.84 11.23 -36.39
C PRO A 62 -0.99 10.99 -35.13
N ALA A 63 -1.51 11.34 -33.95
CA ALA A 63 -0.80 11.15 -32.67
C ALA A 63 -0.54 9.67 -32.33
N ALA A 64 -1.38 8.75 -32.83
CA ALA A 64 -1.21 7.31 -32.64
C ALA A 64 -0.39 6.65 -33.79
N GLY A 65 -0.06 7.39 -34.85
CA GLY A 65 0.63 6.85 -36.02
C GLY A 65 -0.22 5.86 -36.84
N LEU A 66 -1.55 5.90 -36.71
CA LEU A 66 -2.47 5.00 -37.39
C LEU A 66 -3.15 5.69 -38.56
N ALA A 67 -3.24 5.00 -39.68
CA ALA A 67 -3.90 5.51 -40.88
C ALA A 67 -4.53 4.38 -41.71
N TYR A 68 -5.59 4.69 -42.47
CA TYR A 68 -6.26 3.77 -43.37
C TYR A 68 -6.72 4.50 -44.65
N GLY A 69 -6.49 3.91 -45.82
CA GLY A 69 -6.75 4.56 -47.12
C GLY A 69 -5.71 5.64 -47.46
N ASP A 70 -6.10 6.57 -48.34
CA ASP A 70 -5.26 7.72 -48.75
C ASP A 70 -5.34 8.80 -47.63
N ALA A 71 -4.73 8.48 -46.47
CA ALA A 71 -4.80 9.31 -45.29
C ALA A 71 -4.05 10.64 -45.47
N PRO A 72 -4.56 11.77 -44.95
CA PRO A 72 -3.84 13.02 -44.89
C PRO A 72 -2.57 12.84 -44.05
N SER A 73 -1.46 13.35 -44.55
CA SER A 73 -0.17 13.35 -43.84
C SER A 73 -0.25 14.21 -42.58
N ALA A 74 0.37 13.77 -41.47
CA ALA A 74 0.39 14.48 -40.18
C ALA A 74 1.01 15.90 -40.27
N ASP A 75 1.77 16.19 -41.32
CA ASP A 75 2.49 17.45 -41.58
C ASP A 75 1.67 18.47 -42.40
N GLY A 76 0.39 18.21 -42.67
CA GLY A 76 -0.48 19.17 -43.38
C GLY A 76 -0.15 19.33 -44.87
N THR A 77 0.71 18.51 -45.48
CA THR A 77 1.11 18.57 -46.89
C THR A 77 0.23 17.77 -47.84
N GLY A 78 -0.79 17.05 -47.33
CA GLY A 78 -1.70 16.22 -48.10
C GLY A 78 -3.16 16.73 -48.00
N THR A 79 -3.73 17.11 -49.18
CA THR A 79 -5.12 17.46 -49.47
C THR A 79 -5.75 18.54 -48.60
N ALA A 80 -6.13 19.66 -49.21
CA ALA A 80 -6.63 20.88 -48.61
C ALA A 80 -8.00 20.80 -47.84
N ASP A 81 -8.63 19.61 -47.77
CA ASP A 81 -9.97 19.38 -47.28
C ASP A 81 -10.09 18.26 -46.22
N ALA A 82 -9.05 18.08 -45.38
CA ALA A 82 -9.16 17.16 -44.24
C ALA A 82 -9.86 17.81 -43.05
N LEU A 83 -10.85 17.12 -42.45
CA LEU A 83 -11.59 17.58 -41.28
C LEU A 83 -11.14 16.80 -40.04
N ALA A 84 -10.95 17.49 -38.94
CA ALA A 84 -10.53 16.91 -37.67
C ALA A 84 -11.74 16.81 -36.70
N TYR A 85 -11.87 15.66 -36.08
CA TYR A 85 -12.90 15.35 -35.09
C TYR A 85 -12.24 14.95 -33.77
N PRO A 86 -12.39 15.77 -32.71
CA PRO A 86 -11.78 15.45 -31.42
C PRO A 86 -12.52 14.29 -30.73
N LEU A 87 -11.75 13.38 -30.16
CA LEU A 87 -12.26 12.38 -29.23
C LEU A 87 -11.92 12.84 -27.81
N GLU A 88 -12.93 13.30 -27.09
CA GLU A 88 -12.78 13.86 -25.73
C GLU A 88 -13.39 12.92 -24.69
N ASP A 89 -12.75 12.85 -23.52
CA ASP A 89 -13.31 12.16 -22.37
C ASP A 89 -14.44 12.95 -21.72
N ARG A 90 -15.08 12.40 -20.68
CA ARG A 90 -16.20 13.05 -19.94
C ARG A 90 -15.80 14.35 -19.26
N THR A 91 -14.52 14.64 -19.11
CA THR A 91 -13.99 15.87 -18.51
C THR A 91 -13.66 16.94 -19.57
N GLY A 92 -13.80 16.60 -20.87
CA GLY A 92 -13.41 17.46 -21.98
C GLY A 92 -11.92 17.41 -22.32
N GLN A 93 -11.20 16.43 -21.81
CA GLN A 93 -9.79 16.23 -22.16
C GLN A 93 -9.67 15.49 -23.47
N LEU A 94 -8.88 16.04 -24.40
CA LEU A 94 -8.60 15.41 -25.70
C LEU A 94 -7.84 14.10 -25.50
N MET A 95 -8.42 12.99 -25.98
CA MET A 95 -7.82 11.67 -25.94
C MET A 95 -7.15 11.28 -27.28
N ALA A 96 -7.77 11.64 -28.39
CA ALA A 96 -7.29 11.41 -29.74
C ALA A 96 -7.98 12.38 -30.71
N GLU A 97 -7.45 12.54 -31.90
CA GLU A 97 -8.04 13.34 -32.96
C GLU A 97 -8.15 12.51 -34.22
N LEU A 98 -9.38 12.32 -34.70
CA LEU A 98 -9.67 11.63 -35.96
C LEU A 98 -9.62 12.62 -37.10
N VAL A 99 -8.73 12.41 -38.04
CA VAL A 99 -8.63 13.24 -39.26
C VAL A 99 -9.19 12.43 -40.44
N VAL A 100 -10.15 13.00 -41.16
CA VAL A 100 -10.86 12.35 -42.27
C VAL A 100 -10.64 13.13 -43.57
N ALA A 101 -10.25 12.43 -44.62
CA ALA A 101 -10.12 12.95 -45.97
C ALA A 101 -11.33 12.56 -46.84
N SER A 102 -12.01 13.54 -47.40
CA SER A 102 -13.15 13.28 -48.30
C SER A 102 -12.72 12.84 -49.69
N PRO A 103 -13.53 12.03 -50.42
CA PRO A 103 -13.20 11.61 -51.77
C PRO A 103 -13.18 12.83 -52.71
N CYS A 104 -12.13 12.93 -53.52
CA CYS A 104 -11.98 13.96 -54.57
C CYS A 104 -12.11 15.42 -54.07
N GLY A 105 -11.88 15.71 -52.79
CA GLY A 105 -11.96 17.07 -52.23
C GLY A 105 -13.37 17.65 -52.21
N ARG A 106 -14.44 16.84 -52.24
CA ARG A 106 -15.82 17.32 -52.10
C ARG A 106 -16.12 17.61 -50.61
N ALA A 107 -17.04 18.56 -50.40
CA ALA A 107 -17.55 18.77 -49.05
C ALA A 107 -18.33 17.54 -48.54
N LEU A 108 -18.20 17.24 -47.24
CA LEU A 108 -19.01 16.20 -46.60
C LEU A 108 -20.48 16.57 -46.58
N THR A 109 -21.34 15.61 -46.75
CA THR A 109 -22.78 15.79 -46.55
C THR A 109 -23.07 15.89 -45.05
N ILE A 110 -24.21 16.46 -44.70
CA ILE A 110 -24.69 16.54 -43.32
C ILE A 110 -24.73 15.14 -42.70
N TYR A 111 -25.17 14.14 -43.45
CA TYR A 111 -25.20 12.76 -42.98
C TYR A 111 -23.82 12.20 -42.62
N GLU A 112 -22.84 12.44 -43.47
CA GLU A 112 -21.45 11.96 -43.23
C GLU A 112 -20.84 12.63 -42.02
N THR A 113 -21.09 13.96 -41.86
CA THR A 113 -20.64 14.71 -40.67
C THR A 113 -21.28 14.16 -39.41
N ASP A 114 -22.62 14.04 -39.37
CA ASP A 114 -23.37 13.53 -38.21
C ASP A 114 -22.93 12.11 -37.83
N PHE A 115 -22.66 11.28 -38.85
CA PHE A 115 -22.19 9.90 -38.62
C PHE A 115 -20.77 9.86 -38.01
N ILE A 116 -19.84 10.67 -38.54
CA ILE A 116 -18.48 10.76 -38.03
C ILE A 116 -18.46 11.32 -36.62
N GLU A 117 -19.24 12.39 -36.34
CA GLU A 117 -19.37 12.93 -35.00
C GLU A 117 -19.95 11.92 -34.00
N GLY A 118 -21.00 11.20 -34.39
CA GLY A 118 -21.58 10.12 -33.59
C GLY A 118 -20.60 8.97 -33.34
N LEU A 119 -19.84 8.59 -34.38
CA LEU A 119 -18.81 7.55 -34.28
C LEU A 119 -17.63 8.01 -33.39
N ALA A 120 -17.18 9.28 -33.52
CA ALA A 120 -16.13 9.84 -32.70
C ALA A 120 -16.52 9.84 -31.21
N LEU A 121 -17.79 10.19 -30.90
CA LEU A 121 -18.31 10.10 -29.53
C LEU A 121 -18.30 8.66 -28.99
N GLN A 122 -18.73 7.67 -29.81
CA GLN A 122 -18.69 6.27 -29.41
C GLN A 122 -17.25 5.75 -29.24
N ALA A 123 -16.35 6.17 -30.14
CA ALA A 123 -14.92 5.87 -30.06
C ALA A 123 -14.28 6.45 -28.79
N ALA A 124 -14.65 7.68 -28.41
CA ALA A 124 -14.18 8.29 -27.17
C ALA A 124 -14.54 7.45 -25.95
N VAL A 125 -15.81 7.00 -25.86
CA VAL A 125 -16.26 6.11 -24.76
C VAL A 125 -15.54 4.78 -24.78
N ALA A 126 -15.33 4.18 -25.96
CA ALA A 126 -14.63 2.91 -26.08
C ALA A 126 -13.14 3.03 -25.67
N LEU A 127 -12.47 4.12 -26.05
CA LEU A 127 -11.11 4.44 -25.64
C LEU A 127 -10.99 4.65 -24.13
N GLU A 128 -11.91 5.41 -23.54
CA GLU A 128 -11.95 5.61 -22.09
C GLU A 128 -12.10 4.25 -21.36
N ASN A 129 -12.99 3.39 -21.83
CA ASN A 129 -13.17 2.06 -21.28
C ASN A 129 -11.92 1.18 -21.44
N ALA A 130 -11.26 1.21 -22.59
CA ALA A 130 -10.01 0.49 -22.84
C ALA A 130 -8.89 0.94 -21.92
N ARG A 131 -8.72 2.25 -21.73
CA ARG A 131 -7.74 2.83 -20.80
C ARG A 131 -8.02 2.46 -19.36
N ASN A 132 -9.27 2.57 -18.94
CA ASN A 132 -9.68 2.20 -17.58
C ASN A 132 -9.48 0.71 -17.33
N HIS A 133 -9.80 -0.15 -18.31
CA HIS A 133 -9.54 -1.58 -18.19
C HIS A 133 -8.04 -1.88 -18.02
N LYS A 134 -7.19 -1.28 -18.85
CA LYS A 134 -5.73 -1.44 -18.75
C LYS A 134 -5.20 -1.02 -17.39
N ARG A 135 -5.64 0.15 -16.89
CA ARG A 135 -5.26 0.65 -15.54
C ARG A 135 -5.71 -0.29 -14.45
N ASN A 136 -6.93 -0.82 -14.53
CA ASN A 136 -7.47 -1.74 -13.54
C ASN A 136 -6.70 -3.07 -13.50
N VAL A 137 -6.32 -3.61 -14.67
CA VAL A 137 -5.50 -4.84 -14.76
C VAL A 137 -4.11 -4.60 -14.16
N GLU A 138 -3.48 -3.47 -14.46
CA GLU A 138 -2.16 -3.11 -13.91
C GLU A 138 -2.23 -2.90 -12.39
N PHE A 139 -3.27 -2.19 -11.91
CA PHE A 139 -3.51 -2.01 -10.49
C PHE A 139 -3.73 -3.35 -9.76
N ALA A 140 -4.55 -4.24 -10.32
CA ALA A 140 -4.79 -5.56 -9.75
C ALA A 140 -3.51 -6.41 -9.67
N ARG A 141 -2.62 -6.29 -10.68
CA ARG A 141 -1.31 -6.96 -10.65
C ARG A 141 -0.42 -6.43 -9.53
N VAL A 142 -0.31 -5.10 -9.41
CA VAL A 142 0.48 -4.47 -8.33
C VAL A 142 -0.06 -4.88 -6.97
N GLN A 143 -1.38 -4.90 -6.80
CA GLN A 143 -2.01 -5.34 -5.56
C GLN A 143 -1.69 -6.81 -5.23
N GLN A 144 -1.71 -7.69 -6.22
CA GLN A 144 -1.33 -9.10 -6.03
C GLN A 144 0.13 -9.25 -5.60
N ASP A 145 1.05 -8.47 -6.18
CA ASP A 145 2.47 -8.49 -5.81
C ASP A 145 2.66 -7.98 -4.36
N MET A 146 1.88 -6.96 -3.95
CA MET A 146 1.87 -6.45 -2.57
C MET A 146 1.34 -7.48 -1.57
N ASP A 147 0.25 -8.17 -1.89
CA ASP A 147 -0.31 -9.21 -1.04
C ASP A 147 0.68 -10.38 -0.85
N ALA A 148 1.41 -10.74 -1.90
CA ALA A 148 2.48 -11.73 -1.81
C ALA A 148 3.64 -11.26 -0.91
N ALA A 149 4.07 -10.01 -1.03
CA ALA A 149 5.09 -9.41 -0.16
C ALA A 149 4.64 -9.39 1.31
N ARG A 150 3.37 -9.02 1.58
CA ARG A 150 2.76 -9.08 2.92
C ARG A 150 2.80 -10.50 3.50
N ALA A 151 2.42 -11.50 2.71
CA ALA A 151 2.45 -12.89 3.16
C ALA A 151 3.86 -13.35 3.51
N ILE A 152 4.86 -12.97 2.71
CA ILE A 152 6.27 -13.25 3.00
C ILE A 152 6.69 -12.56 4.30
N GLN A 153 6.44 -11.26 4.45
CA GLN A 153 6.83 -10.49 5.64
C GLN A 153 6.21 -11.07 6.92
N ARG A 154 4.90 -11.40 6.89
CA ARG A 154 4.24 -12.07 8.01
C ARG A 154 4.86 -13.42 8.34
N SER A 155 5.32 -14.17 7.34
CA SER A 155 6.00 -15.45 7.55
C SER A 155 7.38 -15.32 8.21
N LEU A 156 7.94 -14.11 8.26
CA LEU A 156 9.22 -13.83 8.91
C LEU A 156 9.07 -13.49 10.40
N LEU A 157 7.87 -13.14 10.87
CA LEU A 157 7.59 -12.94 12.30
C LEU A 157 7.71 -14.27 13.06
N PRO A 158 7.98 -14.25 14.38
CA PRO A 158 8.08 -15.47 15.19
C PRO A 158 6.75 -16.24 15.19
N HIS A 159 6.70 -17.43 14.58
CA HIS A 159 5.49 -18.25 14.56
C HIS A 159 5.22 -18.99 15.87
N LYS A 160 6.26 -19.26 16.64
CA LYS A 160 6.19 -19.95 17.93
C LYS A 160 7.05 -19.20 18.92
N LEU A 161 6.41 -18.74 19.98
CA LEU A 161 7.12 -18.17 21.12
C LEU A 161 7.73 -19.30 21.94
N PRO A 162 8.98 -19.15 22.42
CA PRO A 162 9.55 -20.09 23.35
C PRO A 162 8.76 -20.11 24.67
N ALA A 163 8.41 -21.28 25.14
CA ALA A 163 7.84 -21.41 26.46
C ALA A 163 8.96 -21.28 27.52
N ILE A 164 8.82 -20.33 28.43
CA ILE A 164 9.79 -20.05 29.49
C ILE A 164 9.09 -20.28 30.82
N ALA A 165 9.59 -21.21 31.62
CA ALA A 165 8.97 -21.49 32.91
C ALA A 165 8.92 -20.24 33.81
N GLY A 166 7.74 -19.91 34.31
CA GLY A 166 7.52 -18.74 35.16
C GLY A 166 7.43 -17.40 34.43
N TYR A 167 7.33 -17.40 33.09
CA TYR A 167 7.19 -16.20 32.28
C TYR A 167 6.05 -16.35 31.26
N SER A 168 5.39 -15.25 30.97
CA SER A 168 4.44 -15.10 29.87
C SER A 168 4.98 -14.08 28.89
N LEU A 169 5.05 -14.46 27.62
CA LEU A 169 5.58 -13.64 26.52
C LEU A 169 4.54 -13.61 25.41
N ALA A 170 4.22 -12.43 24.92
CA ALA A 170 3.31 -12.21 23.79
C ALA A 170 3.79 -11.05 22.93
N PHE A 171 3.40 -11.04 21.68
CA PHE A 171 3.53 -9.89 20.80
C PHE A 171 2.31 -9.76 19.90
N ARG A 172 2.08 -8.54 19.42
CA ARG A 172 1.10 -8.24 18.40
C ARG A 172 1.72 -7.24 17.42
N SER A 173 1.45 -7.42 16.12
CA SER A 173 1.93 -6.55 15.05
C SER A 173 0.84 -6.45 13.98
N ASP A 174 0.31 -5.24 13.80
CA ASP A 174 -0.72 -4.89 12.82
C ASP A 174 -0.14 -3.83 11.88
N THR A 175 0.04 -4.18 10.59
CA THR A 175 0.59 -3.26 9.58
C THR A 175 -0.48 -2.29 9.09
N CYS A 176 -0.12 -1.02 8.92
CA CYS A 176 -0.98 0.04 8.39
C CYS A 176 -1.22 -0.12 6.88
N TYR A 177 -0.17 -0.44 6.15
CA TYR A 177 -0.19 -0.69 4.70
C TYR A 177 -0.08 -2.19 4.39
N GLU A 178 0.04 -2.52 3.10
CA GLU A 178 0.25 -3.90 2.66
C GLU A 178 1.50 -4.52 3.28
N VAL A 179 2.56 -3.73 3.46
CA VAL A 179 3.82 -4.10 4.11
C VAL A 179 4.30 -2.98 5.03
N GLY A 180 4.99 -3.33 6.12
CA GLY A 180 5.40 -2.42 7.18
C GLY A 180 6.91 -2.30 7.40
N GLY A 181 7.32 -1.19 8.06
CA GLY A 181 8.69 -0.95 8.54
C GLY A 181 9.01 -1.67 9.83
N ASP A 182 7.99 -1.95 10.63
CA ASP A 182 8.13 -2.56 11.94
C ASP A 182 8.79 -3.94 11.89
N TYR A 183 9.62 -4.20 12.88
CA TYR A 183 10.31 -5.45 13.07
C TYR A 183 10.20 -5.93 14.51
N LEU A 184 9.93 -7.21 14.67
CA LEU A 184 9.96 -7.90 15.95
C LEU A 184 10.58 -9.29 15.78
N ASP A 185 11.51 -9.65 16.68
CA ASP A 185 12.08 -11.00 16.69
C ASP A 185 12.45 -11.48 18.11
N ILE A 186 12.52 -12.79 18.23
CA ILE A 186 12.86 -13.49 19.48
C ILE A 186 13.77 -14.64 19.14
N VAL A 187 14.99 -14.61 19.65
CA VAL A 187 16.06 -15.54 19.34
C VAL A 187 16.57 -16.20 20.62
N ALA A 188 16.46 -17.55 20.68
CA ALA A 188 17.09 -18.30 21.75
C ALA A 188 18.61 -18.30 21.58
N GLN A 189 19.33 -18.02 22.65
CA GLN A 189 20.80 -17.94 22.67
C GLN A 189 21.43 -19.26 23.16
N PRO A 190 22.65 -19.57 22.74
CA PRO A 190 23.34 -20.78 23.17
C PRO A 190 23.53 -20.90 24.70
N ASN A 191 23.59 -19.78 25.40
CA ASN A 191 23.73 -19.72 26.88
C ASN A 191 22.39 -19.84 27.62
N GLY A 192 21.27 -20.16 26.91
CA GLY A 192 19.94 -20.30 27.50
C GLY A 192 19.19 -18.98 27.69
N SER A 193 19.82 -17.82 27.43
CA SER A 193 19.10 -16.55 27.45
C SER A 193 18.22 -16.38 26.21
N LEU A 194 17.25 -15.45 26.27
CA LEU A 194 16.43 -15.04 25.13
C LEU A 194 16.79 -13.61 24.74
N LEU A 195 17.10 -13.44 23.49
CA LEU A 195 17.31 -12.13 22.89
C LEU A 195 16.04 -11.73 22.11
N MET A 196 15.54 -10.54 22.39
CA MET A 196 14.35 -9.97 21.76
C MET A 196 14.70 -8.60 21.17
N ALA A 197 14.06 -8.26 20.07
CA ALA A 197 14.19 -6.95 19.43
C ALA A 197 12.82 -6.44 18.99
N VAL A 198 12.56 -5.18 19.23
CA VAL A 198 11.50 -4.39 18.59
C VAL A 198 12.17 -3.22 17.90
N ALA A 199 11.86 -2.99 16.65
CA ALA A 199 12.48 -1.95 15.85
C ALA A 199 11.49 -1.39 14.82
N ASP A 200 11.74 -0.15 14.41
CA ASP A 200 11.01 0.50 13.34
C ASP A 200 11.98 1.17 12.37
N VAL A 201 11.73 0.96 11.08
CA VAL A 201 12.52 1.52 9.96
C VAL A 201 11.88 2.81 9.47
N ALA A 202 12.59 3.90 9.53
CA ALA A 202 12.12 5.22 9.11
C ALA A 202 11.55 5.21 7.68
N GLY A 203 10.30 5.70 7.54
CA GLY A 203 9.54 5.75 6.30
C GLY A 203 8.48 4.65 6.23
N LYS A 204 7.63 4.69 5.18
CA LYS A 204 6.47 3.79 5.04
C LYS A 204 6.52 3.00 3.74
N GLY A 205 5.80 1.88 3.71
CA GLY A 205 5.57 1.07 2.52
C GLY A 205 6.74 0.16 2.13
N MET A 206 6.87 -0.16 0.84
CA MET A 206 7.77 -1.20 0.32
C MET A 206 9.24 -0.97 0.69
N ALA A 207 9.72 0.28 0.67
CA ALA A 207 11.13 0.56 0.93
C ALA A 207 11.52 0.29 2.39
N SER A 208 10.68 0.67 3.37
CA SER A 208 10.90 0.35 4.78
C SER A 208 10.77 -1.15 5.04
N ALA A 209 9.83 -1.84 4.39
CA ALA A 209 9.66 -3.29 4.49
C ALA A 209 10.88 -4.08 3.99
N ILE A 210 11.52 -3.65 2.89
CA ILE A 210 12.76 -4.25 2.38
C ILE A 210 13.89 -4.05 3.38
N MET A 211 14.04 -2.84 3.94
CA MET A 211 15.07 -2.55 4.96
C MET A 211 14.84 -3.32 6.25
N SER A 212 13.58 -3.47 6.69
CA SER A 212 13.21 -4.31 7.83
C SER A 212 13.63 -5.78 7.63
N THR A 213 13.49 -6.31 6.42
CA THR A 213 13.94 -7.68 6.07
C THR A 213 15.47 -7.80 6.08
N SER A 214 16.21 -6.79 5.59
CA SER A 214 17.69 -6.71 5.68
C SER A 214 18.13 -6.65 7.15
N PHE A 215 17.51 -5.77 7.93
CA PHE A 215 17.74 -5.63 9.37
C PHE A 215 17.55 -6.97 10.11
N ARG A 216 16.45 -7.68 9.85
CA ARG A 216 16.21 -9.01 10.40
C ARG A 216 17.34 -9.99 10.09
N SER A 217 17.79 -10.02 8.85
CA SER A 217 18.84 -10.96 8.43
C SER A 217 20.15 -10.69 9.14
N ALA A 218 20.53 -9.42 9.25
CA ALA A 218 21.71 -8.97 10.01
C ALA A 218 21.57 -9.28 11.50
N PHE A 219 20.42 -8.95 12.11
CA PHE A 219 20.15 -9.20 13.52
C PHE A 219 20.30 -10.70 13.85
N ARG A 220 19.63 -11.58 13.12
CA ARG A 220 19.70 -13.02 13.37
C ARG A 220 21.12 -13.59 13.20
N ALA A 221 21.86 -13.12 12.18
CA ALA A 221 23.24 -13.55 11.97
C ALA A 221 24.16 -13.11 13.11
N MET A 222 24.06 -11.85 13.57
CA MET A 222 24.87 -11.32 14.65
C MET A 222 24.46 -11.84 16.03
N ALA A 223 23.17 -12.14 16.20
CA ALA A 223 22.63 -12.71 17.44
C ALA A 223 23.09 -14.15 17.70
N ALA A 224 23.46 -14.90 16.67
CA ALA A 224 23.75 -16.34 16.76
C ALA A 224 24.90 -16.65 17.74
N ASP A 225 25.91 -15.78 17.83
CA ASP A 225 27.09 -15.96 18.70
C ASP A 225 26.87 -15.47 20.12
N GLY A 226 25.72 -14.84 20.43
CA GLY A 226 25.37 -14.32 21.76
C GLY A 226 26.30 -13.17 22.26
N PRO A 227 26.65 -12.18 21.43
CA PRO A 227 27.55 -11.09 21.85
C PRO A 227 26.92 -10.25 22.98
N PRO A 228 27.71 -9.45 23.72
CA PRO A 228 27.18 -8.42 24.61
C PRO A 228 26.16 -7.53 23.89
N LEU A 229 25.11 -7.10 24.58
CA LEU A 229 23.98 -6.43 23.95
C LEU A 229 24.35 -5.06 23.37
N ASP A 230 25.21 -4.33 24.04
CA ASP A 230 25.81 -3.07 23.58
C ASP A 230 26.67 -3.26 22.32
N GLU A 231 27.43 -4.34 22.27
CA GLU A 231 28.23 -4.71 21.09
C GLU A 231 27.33 -5.11 19.91
N LEU A 232 26.26 -5.86 20.15
CA LEU A 232 25.27 -6.20 19.13
C LEU A 232 24.68 -4.94 18.50
N ALA A 233 24.22 -3.98 19.31
CA ALA A 233 23.68 -2.72 18.84
C ALA A 233 24.70 -1.93 18.01
N ALA A 234 25.98 -1.85 18.47
CA ALA A 234 27.04 -1.18 17.74
C ALA A 234 27.36 -1.85 16.39
N ARG A 235 27.36 -3.19 16.33
CA ARG A 235 27.54 -3.96 15.08
C ARG A 235 26.36 -3.74 14.12
N MET A 236 25.14 -3.75 14.62
CA MET A 236 23.94 -3.46 13.84
C MET A 236 23.98 -2.04 13.25
N ASN A 237 24.37 -1.05 14.05
CA ASN A 237 24.57 0.32 13.57
C ASN A 237 25.60 0.41 12.44
N GLN A 238 26.77 -0.24 12.63
CA GLN A 238 27.82 -0.21 11.63
C GLN A 238 27.42 -0.92 10.34
N HIS A 239 26.68 -2.03 10.44
CA HIS A 239 26.16 -2.78 9.30
C HIS A 239 25.20 -1.91 8.50
N HIS A 240 24.17 -1.34 9.15
CA HIS A 240 23.18 -0.50 8.49
C HIS A 240 23.80 0.74 7.84
N TRP A 241 24.76 1.38 8.54
CA TRP A 241 25.52 2.50 7.96
C TRP A 241 26.29 2.11 6.69
N ALA A 242 26.83 0.88 6.62
CA ALA A 242 27.61 0.39 5.50
C ALA A 242 26.78 0.00 4.27
N GLU A 243 25.47 -0.21 4.41
CA GLU A 243 24.55 -0.56 3.31
C GLU A 243 24.37 0.58 2.28
N GLY A 244 24.81 1.80 2.59
CA GLY A 244 24.83 2.89 1.62
C GLY A 244 23.89 4.05 1.94
N GLU A 245 23.79 5.01 1.02
CA GLU A 245 23.09 6.27 1.25
C GLU A 245 21.58 6.09 1.42
N GLU A 246 20.96 5.23 0.62
CA GLU A 246 19.52 4.97 0.71
C GLU A 246 19.13 4.29 2.03
N ALA A 247 19.98 3.41 2.55
CA ALA A 247 19.80 2.81 3.88
C ALA A 247 19.92 3.85 4.99
N ARG A 248 20.89 4.76 4.90
CA ARG A 248 21.08 5.84 5.90
C ARG A 248 19.89 6.81 5.98
N ARG A 249 19.19 7.03 4.86
CA ARG A 249 17.94 7.82 4.84
C ARG A 249 16.80 7.12 5.57
N ARG A 250 16.91 5.80 5.74
CA ARG A 250 15.97 4.93 6.44
C ARG A 250 16.64 4.32 7.66
N TYR A 251 17.05 5.20 8.60
CA TYR A 251 17.60 4.76 9.88
C TYR A 251 16.60 3.86 10.61
N VAL A 252 17.10 3.08 11.56
CA VAL A 252 16.27 2.15 12.32
C VAL A 252 16.29 2.53 13.78
N THR A 253 15.14 2.80 14.37
CA THR A 253 15.00 2.85 15.82
C THR A 253 14.87 1.42 16.33
N ALA A 254 15.57 1.06 17.40
CA ALA A 254 15.51 -0.31 17.93
C ALA A 254 15.68 -0.35 19.45
N ILE A 255 14.92 -1.24 20.09
CA ILE A 255 15.13 -1.62 21.49
C ILE A 255 15.40 -3.13 21.57
N PHE A 256 16.51 -3.47 22.22
CA PHE A 256 16.94 -4.85 22.40
C PHE A 256 16.79 -5.26 23.86
N LEU A 257 16.32 -6.48 24.08
CA LEU A 257 16.19 -7.08 25.40
C LEU A 257 16.90 -8.43 25.42
N ARG A 258 17.71 -8.68 26.43
CA ARG A 258 18.16 -10.05 26.78
C ARG A 258 17.55 -10.45 28.12
N LEU A 259 16.82 -11.55 28.11
CA LEU A 259 16.24 -12.15 29.32
C LEU A 259 17.13 -13.31 29.79
N HIS A 260 17.64 -13.22 31.00
CA HIS A 260 18.28 -14.28 31.75
C HIS A 260 17.27 -14.91 32.69
N ALA A 261 16.46 -15.86 32.16
CA ALA A 261 15.27 -16.35 32.84
C ALA A 261 15.58 -17.05 34.17
N GLU A 262 16.68 -17.85 34.25
CA GLU A 262 17.11 -18.52 35.47
C GLU A 262 17.57 -17.53 36.55
N ALA A 263 18.30 -16.49 36.16
CA ALA A 263 18.72 -15.43 37.09
C ALA A 263 17.60 -14.49 37.49
N GLY A 264 16.56 -14.40 36.65
CA GLY A 264 15.48 -13.41 36.82
C GLY A 264 15.96 -11.98 36.57
N GLU A 265 16.82 -11.81 35.59
CA GLU A 265 17.43 -10.53 35.21
C GLU A 265 17.14 -10.22 33.74
N ILE A 266 17.07 -8.93 33.42
CA ILE A 266 17.01 -8.42 32.06
C ILE A 266 18.15 -7.44 31.80
N GLU A 267 18.60 -7.40 30.55
CA GLU A 267 19.52 -6.42 29.99
C GLU A 267 18.85 -5.75 28.80
N VAL A 268 18.85 -4.41 28.75
CA VAL A 268 18.17 -3.62 27.72
C VAL A 268 19.16 -2.64 27.09
N VAL A 269 19.09 -2.49 25.78
CA VAL A 269 19.73 -1.42 25.01
C VAL A 269 18.66 -0.73 24.15
N ASN A 270 18.51 0.58 24.32
CA ASN A 270 17.62 1.39 23.50
C ASN A 270 18.45 2.27 22.53
N ALA A 271 18.33 1.99 21.23
CA ALA A 271 19.02 2.68 20.16
C ALA A 271 18.05 3.64 19.44
N GLY A 272 17.66 4.72 20.12
CA GLY A 272 16.80 5.78 19.58
C GLY A 272 15.34 5.37 19.39
N HIS A 273 14.88 4.32 20.06
CA HIS A 273 13.50 3.84 20.00
C HIS A 273 12.63 4.46 21.09
N ASN A 274 11.32 4.29 21.01
CA ASN A 274 10.39 4.69 22.05
C ASN A 274 10.79 4.09 23.40
N PRO A 275 10.55 4.79 24.52
CA PRO A 275 10.88 4.27 25.85
C PRO A 275 10.17 2.94 26.13
N GLY A 276 10.91 1.92 26.54
CA GLY A 276 10.31 0.68 27.06
C GLY A 276 9.76 0.87 28.46
N PHE A 277 8.61 0.31 28.77
CA PHE A 277 7.94 0.43 30.08
C PHE A 277 8.19 -0.80 30.94
N LEU A 278 8.62 -0.59 32.19
CA LEU A 278 8.78 -1.62 33.21
C LEU A 278 7.94 -1.28 34.44
N ALA A 279 7.01 -2.16 34.81
CA ALA A 279 6.22 -2.05 36.03
C ALA A 279 6.58 -3.21 36.97
N GLN A 280 7.13 -2.87 38.15
CA GLN A 280 7.45 -3.82 39.21
C GLN A 280 6.50 -3.67 40.38
N PRO A 281 6.13 -4.75 41.09
CA PRO A 281 5.28 -4.67 42.26
C PRO A 281 5.89 -3.77 43.35
N GLY A 282 5.13 -2.76 43.77
CA GLY A 282 5.51 -1.87 44.86
C GLY A 282 6.59 -0.82 44.53
N ALA A 283 6.94 -0.67 43.23
CA ALA A 283 7.88 0.35 42.76
C ALA A 283 7.22 1.30 41.75
N GLU A 284 7.76 2.48 41.59
CA GLU A 284 7.40 3.39 40.51
C GLU A 284 7.77 2.78 39.14
N PRO A 285 6.99 3.05 38.10
CA PRO A 285 7.31 2.61 36.74
C PRO A 285 8.68 3.11 36.30
N ARG A 286 9.48 2.23 35.69
CA ARG A 286 10.75 2.58 35.09
C ARG A 286 10.60 2.66 33.58
N LEU A 287 11.25 3.65 32.98
CA LEU A 287 11.36 3.82 31.53
C LEU A 287 12.78 3.48 31.07
N PHE A 288 12.89 2.68 30.03
CA PHE A 288 14.15 2.44 29.32
C PHE A 288 14.26 3.47 28.20
N GLU A 289 14.77 4.64 28.53
CA GLU A 289 14.97 5.75 27.60
C GLU A 289 16.04 5.44 26.56
N ALA A 290 16.04 6.17 25.43
CA ALA A 290 17.07 6.03 24.41
C ALA A 290 18.45 6.46 24.97
N ALA A 291 19.39 5.52 24.98
CA ALA A 291 20.78 5.73 25.39
C ALA A 291 21.73 5.99 24.20
N GLY A 292 21.19 6.20 23.00
CA GLY A 292 21.92 6.45 21.77
C GLY A 292 21.03 6.88 20.63
N THR A 293 21.64 7.19 19.48
CA THR A 293 20.92 7.55 18.26
C THR A 293 20.32 6.31 17.58
N PRO A 294 19.30 6.46 16.71
CA PRO A 294 18.88 5.40 15.82
C PRO A 294 20.04 4.75 15.07
N LEU A 295 19.90 3.46 14.78
CA LEU A 295 20.90 2.68 14.06
C LEU A 295 21.02 3.17 12.61
N GLY A 296 22.25 3.29 12.13
CA GLY A 296 22.56 3.75 10.78
C GLY A 296 22.46 5.26 10.56
N LEU A 297 22.08 6.04 11.56
CA LEU A 297 22.04 7.51 11.47
C LEU A 297 23.44 8.13 11.52
N LEU A 298 24.31 7.63 12.38
CA LEU A 298 25.69 8.08 12.53
C LEU A 298 26.65 6.88 12.60
N PRO A 299 27.86 6.98 12.01
CA PRO A 299 28.86 5.90 12.08
C PRO A 299 29.51 5.81 13.46
N GLY A 300 29.96 4.61 13.83
CA GLY A 300 30.78 4.38 15.01
C GLY A 300 30.11 4.64 16.35
N MET A 301 28.77 4.65 16.38
CA MET A 301 28.01 4.83 17.61
C MET A 301 28.25 3.70 18.60
N ARG A 302 28.26 4.05 19.88
CA ARG A 302 28.28 3.12 21.01
C ARG A 302 26.97 3.25 21.78
N TYR A 303 26.50 2.13 22.30
CA TYR A 303 25.25 2.06 23.05
C TYR A 303 25.56 1.58 24.47
N ALA A 304 24.81 2.03 25.45
CA ALA A 304 24.92 1.55 26.81
C ALA A 304 23.84 0.51 27.09
N SER A 305 24.20 -0.58 27.75
CA SER A 305 23.22 -1.52 28.27
C SER A 305 22.84 -1.18 29.70
N GLU A 306 21.54 -1.34 30.00
CA GLU A 306 21.00 -1.24 31.35
C GLU A 306 20.57 -2.62 31.82
N ARG A 307 20.97 -2.98 33.04
CA ARG A 307 20.57 -4.26 33.67
C ARG A 307 19.69 -3.99 34.89
N CYS A 308 18.71 -4.85 35.09
CA CYS A 308 17.92 -4.83 36.32
C CYS A 308 17.29 -6.20 36.57
N ASP A 309 16.90 -6.38 37.85
CA ASP A 309 16.11 -7.54 38.26
C ASP A 309 14.73 -7.51 37.59
N PHE A 310 14.27 -8.66 37.20
CA PHE A 310 12.93 -8.89 36.67
C PHE A 310 12.16 -9.76 37.65
N LEU A 311 11.67 -9.14 38.75
CA LEU A 311 11.07 -9.81 39.90
C LEU A 311 9.73 -10.49 39.56
N PRO A 312 9.27 -11.51 40.32
CA PRO A 312 7.92 -12.06 40.15
C PRO A 312 6.83 -10.98 40.20
N GLY A 313 5.90 -11.00 39.24
CA GLY A 313 4.86 -9.97 39.08
C GLY A 313 5.29 -8.76 38.27
N THR A 314 6.56 -8.67 37.83
CA THR A 314 7.03 -7.62 36.92
C THR A 314 6.46 -7.81 35.53
N ARG A 315 6.10 -6.69 34.90
CA ARG A 315 5.61 -6.59 33.53
C ARG A 315 6.47 -5.61 32.74
N LEU A 316 6.72 -5.93 31.49
CA LEU A 316 7.48 -5.10 30.55
C LEU A 316 6.71 -4.97 29.25
N LEU A 317 6.79 -3.78 28.65
CA LEU A 317 6.21 -3.47 27.34
C LEU A 317 7.26 -2.74 26.48
N PHE A 318 7.49 -3.24 25.29
CA PHE A 318 8.13 -2.52 24.18
C PHE A 318 7.12 -2.32 23.06
N TYR A 319 7.19 -1.18 22.37
CA TYR A 319 6.19 -0.81 21.37
C TYR A 319 6.77 0.16 20.34
N THR A 320 6.23 0.16 19.13
CA THR A 320 6.53 1.14 18.08
C THR A 320 5.59 2.35 18.19
N ASP A 321 5.97 3.46 17.58
CA ASP A 321 5.25 4.74 17.68
C ASP A 321 3.81 4.69 17.16
N GLY A 322 3.49 3.76 16.24
CA GLY A 322 2.12 3.57 15.78
C GLY A 322 1.10 3.27 16.88
N LEU A 323 1.53 2.80 18.09
CA LEU A 323 0.62 2.66 19.24
C LEU A 323 0.30 4.01 19.89
N THR A 324 1.18 4.99 19.78
CA THR A 324 1.04 6.33 20.36
C THR A 324 0.56 7.36 19.35
N GLU A 325 0.94 7.23 18.08
CA GLU A 325 0.57 8.12 16.97
C GLU A 325 -0.82 7.77 16.39
N VAL A 326 -1.78 7.45 17.26
CA VAL A 326 -3.19 7.29 16.90
C VAL A 326 -3.92 8.59 17.18
N PHE A 327 -4.64 9.10 16.18
CA PHE A 327 -5.28 10.42 16.26
C PHE A 327 -6.81 10.33 16.30
N LYS A 328 -7.41 11.20 17.14
CA LYS A 328 -8.83 11.52 17.11
C LYS A 328 -9.00 13.00 16.82
N GLY A 329 -9.25 13.35 15.56
CA GLY A 329 -9.11 14.73 15.09
C GLY A 329 -7.66 15.21 15.21
N ASP A 330 -7.42 16.29 15.97
CA ASP A 330 -6.08 16.83 16.23
C ASP A 330 -5.45 16.27 17.53
N GLU A 331 -6.15 15.41 18.25
CA GLU A 331 -5.67 14.85 19.52
C GLU A 331 -4.97 13.51 19.28
N GLU A 332 -3.74 13.38 19.75
CA GLU A 332 -2.93 12.17 19.71
C GLU A 332 -3.17 11.32 20.96
N PHE A 333 -3.17 9.99 20.82
CA PHE A 333 -3.27 9.07 21.97
C PHE A 333 -2.09 9.29 22.94
N GLY A 334 -0.90 9.30 22.42
CA GLY A 334 0.33 9.68 23.12
C GLY A 334 0.87 8.63 24.11
N PRO A 335 2.14 8.77 24.51
CA PRO A 335 2.81 7.82 25.40
C PRO A 335 2.25 7.81 26.82
N GLU A 336 1.70 8.91 27.31
CA GLU A 336 1.13 9.01 28.67
C GLU A 336 -0.13 8.13 28.81
N ARG A 337 -1.03 8.15 27.80
CA ARG A 337 -2.22 7.29 27.81
C ARG A 337 -1.86 5.82 27.65
N LEU A 338 -0.84 5.53 26.83
CA LEU A 338 -0.35 4.17 26.67
C LEU A 338 0.23 3.63 27.99
N LEU A 339 1.05 4.43 28.67
CA LEU A 339 1.60 4.07 30.00
C LEU A 339 0.49 3.88 31.04
N ASP A 340 -0.50 4.77 31.10
CA ASP A 340 -1.63 4.66 32.01
C ASP A 340 -2.44 3.38 31.75
N ALA A 341 -2.73 3.05 30.48
CA ALA A 341 -3.41 1.82 30.12
C ALA A 341 -2.59 0.58 30.51
N PHE A 342 -1.27 0.59 30.30
CA PHE A 342 -0.36 -0.47 30.71
C PHE A 342 -0.36 -0.68 32.22
N LEU A 343 -0.30 0.40 33.00
CA LEU A 343 -0.26 0.33 34.47
C LEU A 343 -1.60 -0.11 35.08
N ARG A 344 -2.72 0.34 34.53
CA ARG A 344 -4.07 -0.04 34.99
C ARG A 344 -4.47 -1.46 34.62
N CYS A 345 -3.81 -2.05 33.61
CA CYS A 345 -4.12 -3.40 33.20
C CYS A 345 -3.89 -4.39 34.36
N GLN A 346 -4.90 -5.21 34.68
CA GLN A 346 -4.83 -6.24 35.72
C GLN A 346 -4.51 -7.63 35.18
N ALA A 347 -4.20 -7.75 33.88
CA ALA A 347 -3.90 -9.04 33.27
C ALA A 347 -2.59 -9.62 33.84
N ALA A 348 -2.65 -10.90 34.23
CA ALA A 348 -1.49 -11.64 34.75
C ALA A 348 -0.57 -12.15 33.63
N LYS A 349 -1.06 -12.18 32.39
CA LYS A 349 -0.35 -12.70 31.21
C LYS A 349 -0.13 -11.62 30.15
N ALA A 350 0.90 -11.80 29.37
CA ALA A 350 1.31 -10.87 28.34
C ALA A 350 0.24 -10.64 27.26
N ASP A 351 -0.48 -11.68 26.82
CA ASP A 351 -1.58 -11.54 25.85
C ASP A 351 -2.66 -10.58 26.34
N GLY A 352 -3.09 -10.74 27.59
CA GLY A 352 -4.12 -9.87 28.17
C GLY A 352 -3.68 -8.41 28.32
N ILE A 353 -2.38 -8.13 28.44
CA ILE A 353 -1.84 -6.76 28.41
C ILE A 353 -2.03 -6.18 27.00
N LEU A 354 -1.62 -6.91 25.97
CA LEU A 354 -1.77 -6.45 24.58
C LEU A 354 -3.23 -6.22 24.22
N ASP A 355 -4.13 -7.13 24.59
CA ASP A 355 -5.57 -6.97 24.37
C ASP A 355 -6.12 -5.70 25.04
N ALA A 356 -5.70 -5.42 26.27
CA ALA A 356 -6.11 -4.21 26.97
C ALA A 356 -5.60 -2.92 26.31
N LEU A 357 -4.37 -2.92 25.80
CA LEU A 357 -3.78 -1.78 25.11
C LEU A 357 -4.49 -1.52 23.78
N TRP A 358 -4.72 -2.55 22.97
CA TRP A 358 -5.47 -2.41 21.71
C TRP A 358 -6.90 -1.94 21.95
N ALA A 359 -7.59 -2.46 22.98
CA ALA A 359 -8.91 -1.98 23.34
C ALA A 359 -8.92 -0.50 23.76
N ALA A 360 -7.89 -0.04 24.49
CA ALA A 360 -7.76 1.36 24.87
C ALA A 360 -7.54 2.28 23.65
N ILE A 361 -6.71 1.86 22.72
CA ILE A 361 -6.43 2.59 21.46
C ILE A 361 -7.69 2.64 20.58
N GLU A 362 -8.39 1.53 20.41
CA GLU A 362 -9.63 1.45 19.62
C GLU A 362 -10.73 2.33 20.22
N ALA A 363 -10.87 2.30 21.56
CA ALA A 363 -11.82 3.16 22.28
C ALA A 363 -11.51 4.66 22.11
N PHE A 364 -10.22 5.03 22.03
CA PHE A 364 -9.80 6.41 21.79
C PHE A 364 -10.06 6.85 20.36
N SER A 365 -9.66 6.04 19.38
CA SER A 365 -9.78 6.35 17.94
C SER A 365 -11.20 6.33 17.41
N GLU A 366 -12.16 5.71 18.16
CA GLU A 366 -13.57 5.54 17.73
C GLU A 366 -13.70 4.90 16.34
N GLY A 367 -12.77 4.00 15.98
CA GLY A 367 -12.71 3.35 14.66
C GLY A 367 -12.08 4.21 13.57
N GLY A 368 -11.33 5.24 13.93
CA GLY A 368 -10.50 6.02 12.99
C GLY A 368 -9.45 5.15 12.29
N PRO A 369 -8.96 5.57 11.12
CA PRO A 369 -7.96 4.81 10.39
C PRO A 369 -6.62 4.75 11.15
N GLN A 370 -5.95 3.61 11.06
CA GLN A 370 -4.59 3.43 11.54
C GLN A 370 -3.62 4.29 10.70
N GLY A 371 -2.76 5.06 11.36
CA GLY A 371 -1.81 5.98 10.71
C GLY A 371 -0.43 5.38 10.45
N ASP A 372 0.01 4.41 11.26
CA ASP A 372 1.29 3.73 11.15
C ASP A 372 1.24 2.26 11.59
N ASP A 373 2.32 1.51 11.38
CA ASP A 373 2.44 0.13 11.83
C ASP A 373 2.40 0.07 13.37
N MET A 374 1.64 -0.85 13.94
CA MET A 374 1.46 -1.00 15.37
C MET A 374 2.06 -2.32 15.84
N THR A 375 3.22 -2.27 16.48
CA THR A 375 3.89 -3.47 17.00
C THR A 375 4.19 -3.31 18.49
N ALA A 376 3.85 -4.33 19.27
CA ALA A 376 4.21 -4.38 20.69
C ALA A 376 4.60 -5.78 21.13
N LEU A 377 5.53 -5.82 22.10
CA LEU A 377 5.98 -7.02 22.80
C LEU A 377 5.76 -6.81 24.29
N ALA A 378 5.04 -7.74 24.91
CA ALA A 378 4.84 -7.78 26.35
C ALA A 378 5.52 -9.02 26.97
N LEU A 379 6.21 -8.83 28.10
CA LEU A 379 6.82 -9.87 28.90
C LEU A 379 6.37 -9.72 30.35
N CYS A 380 5.90 -10.81 30.96
CA CYS A 380 5.53 -10.87 32.37
C CYS A 380 6.31 -11.99 33.07
N ARG A 381 6.75 -11.73 34.31
CA ARG A 381 7.19 -12.79 35.20
C ARG A 381 6.02 -13.17 36.12
N GLU A 382 5.62 -14.45 36.09
CA GLU A 382 4.50 -14.94 36.88
C GLU A 382 4.82 -14.86 38.38
N THR A 383 3.83 -14.51 39.18
CA THR A 383 3.92 -14.66 40.64
C THR A 383 3.81 -16.14 40.92
N GLY A 384 4.94 -16.81 41.19
CA GLY A 384 4.93 -18.25 41.48
C GLY A 384 3.90 -18.57 42.54
N VAL A 385 3.04 -19.51 42.26
CA VAL A 385 2.29 -20.21 43.33
C VAL A 385 3.36 -20.93 44.13
N MET A 386 3.65 -20.42 45.36
CA MET A 386 4.39 -21.25 46.33
C MET A 386 3.49 -22.46 46.58
N GLU A 387 3.75 -23.58 45.86
CA GLU A 387 3.33 -24.88 46.38
C GLU A 387 4.03 -25.05 47.74
N MET A 388 3.30 -24.82 48.81
CA MET A 388 3.76 -25.20 50.12
C MET A 388 3.95 -26.72 50.10
N PRO A 389 5.15 -27.25 50.44
CA PRO A 389 5.31 -28.67 50.55
C PRO A 389 4.37 -29.18 51.65
N ALA A 390 3.59 -30.21 51.30
CA ALA A 390 2.66 -30.91 52.18
C ALA A 390 3.38 -31.67 53.31
#